data_4e316b60cf7ee2ac9c712da97ff9e68d
#
_entry.id   4e316b60cf7ee2ac9c712da97ff9e68d
#
_cell.length_a   1.000
_cell.length_b   1.000
_cell.length_c   1.000
_cell.angle_alpha   90.00
_cell.angle_beta   90.00
_cell.angle_gamma   90.00
#
_symmetry.space_group_name_H-M   'P 1'
#
loop_
_entity.id
_entity.type
_entity.pdbx_description
1 polymer ?
#
loop_
_entity_poly.entity_id
_entity_poly.type
_entity_poly.pdbx_seq_one_letter_code
_entity_poly.pdbx_strand_id
1 'polypeptide(L)'
;MLLHIIARGKIGRSSEAEMVERYLKRIGWPTKVTELPDRGGTIPIAPPASVTIALDERGEAVSSMLFAKKLEGWRDGGKREAQFLIGAADGHDEAQRAEADWLLSFGPATWPHMLARAMLAEQLFRATSILANHPYHREG
;
A
#
# COMPACT_ATOMS: atom_id res chain seq x y z
N MET A 1 -11.45 -6.44 -5.67
CA MET A 1 -10.34 -6.85 -4.78
C MET A 1 -10.22 -5.84 -3.65
N LEU A 2 -10.14 -6.31 -2.41
CA LEU A 2 -9.96 -5.44 -1.25
C LEU A 2 -8.51 -4.94 -1.19
N LEU A 3 -8.34 -3.63 -1.00
CA LEU A 3 -7.03 -3.01 -0.78
C LEU A 3 -6.88 -2.77 0.72
N HIS A 4 -6.01 -3.54 1.35
CA HIS A 4 -5.85 -3.54 2.80
C HIS A 4 -4.49 -2.98 3.19
N ILE A 5 -4.47 -1.82 3.83
CA ILE A 5 -3.25 -1.22 4.35
C ILE A 5 -3.07 -1.67 5.79
N ILE A 6 -1.96 -2.32 6.08
CA ILE A 6 -1.59 -2.77 7.43
C ILE A 6 -0.35 -1.99 7.83
N ALA A 7 -0.51 -1.05 8.74
CA ALA A 7 0.53 -0.08 9.04
C ALA A 7 0.85 -0.02 10.53
N ARG A 8 2.11 0.12 10.85
CA ARG A 8 2.55 0.30 12.23
C ARG A 8 2.41 1.76 12.65
N GLY A 9 1.95 1.95 13.87
CA GLY A 9 1.72 3.25 14.46
C GLY A 9 0.33 3.82 14.20
N LYS A 10 -0.06 4.75 15.05
CA LYS A 10 -1.34 5.46 14.93
C LYS A 10 -1.10 6.78 14.21
N ILE A 11 -1.84 6.99 13.12
CA ILE A 11 -1.71 8.24 12.36
C ILE A 11 -2.41 9.41 13.07
N GLY A 12 -3.41 9.12 13.88
CA GLY A 12 -4.12 10.13 14.68
C GLY A 12 -4.76 11.22 13.83
N ARG A 13 -4.67 12.45 14.33
CA ARG A 13 -5.10 13.66 13.62
C ARG A 13 -3.86 14.37 13.11
N SER A 14 -3.67 14.36 11.81
CA SER A 14 -2.49 14.94 11.17
C SER A 14 -2.80 15.28 9.73
N SER A 15 -1.91 16.02 9.09
CA SER A 15 -2.02 16.32 7.66
C SER A 15 -1.98 15.03 6.84
N GLU A 16 -1.15 14.07 7.24
CA GLU A 16 -1.04 12.77 6.59
C GLU A 16 -2.35 11.97 6.74
N ALA A 17 -3.00 12.02 7.91
CA ALA A 17 -4.29 11.35 8.12
C ALA A 17 -5.36 11.93 7.20
N GLU A 18 -5.38 13.25 7.01
CA GLU A 18 -6.32 13.91 6.10
C GLU A 18 -6.08 13.48 4.66
N MET A 19 -4.83 13.36 4.23
CA MET A 19 -4.49 12.87 2.90
C MET A 19 -4.92 11.43 2.69
N VAL A 20 -4.63 10.54 3.65
CA VAL A 20 -5.04 9.14 3.57
C VAL A 20 -6.56 9.05 3.42
N GLU A 21 -7.31 9.73 4.27
CA GLU A 21 -8.76 9.74 4.21
C GLU A 21 -9.27 10.25 2.87
N ARG A 22 -8.70 11.36 2.39
CA ARG A 22 -9.09 11.97 1.12
C ARG A 22 -8.97 11.00 -0.05
N TYR A 23 -7.86 10.29 -0.14
CA TYR A 23 -7.63 9.38 -1.25
C TYR A 23 -8.40 8.07 -1.12
N LEU A 24 -8.41 7.46 0.06
CA LEU A 24 -9.13 6.19 0.26
C LEU A 24 -10.63 6.32 -0.01
N LYS A 25 -11.21 7.45 0.37
CA LYS A 25 -12.62 7.76 0.15
C LYS A 25 -13.02 7.78 -1.33
N ARG A 26 -12.08 8.10 -2.22
CA ARG A 26 -12.31 8.22 -3.66
C ARG A 26 -12.06 6.93 -4.43
N ILE A 27 -11.44 5.94 -3.80
CA ILE A 27 -11.16 4.67 -4.45
C ILE A 27 -12.45 3.89 -4.63
N GLY A 28 -12.71 3.46 -5.88
CA GLY A 28 -13.90 2.68 -6.21
C GLY A 28 -13.86 1.24 -5.74
N TRP A 29 -12.69 0.74 -5.31
CA TRP A 29 -12.53 -0.61 -4.78
C TRP A 29 -12.68 -0.58 -3.25
N PRO A 30 -13.07 -1.72 -2.61
CA PRO A 30 -13.12 -1.75 -1.15
C PRO A 30 -11.75 -1.48 -0.54
N THR A 31 -11.71 -0.73 0.53
CA THR A 31 -10.47 -0.40 1.26
C THR A 31 -10.62 -0.69 2.74
N LYS A 32 -9.52 -1.02 3.39
CA LYS A 32 -9.45 -1.23 4.83
C LYS A 32 -8.08 -0.78 5.33
N VAL A 33 -8.05 -0.19 6.52
CA VAL A 33 -6.79 0.15 7.20
C VAL A 33 -6.78 -0.53 8.56
N THR A 34 -5.70 -1.25 8.85
CA THR A 34 -5.43 -1.84 10.15
C THR A 34 -4.17 -1.21 10.70
N GLU A 35 -4.26 -0.61 11.88
CA GLU A 35 -3.09 -0.06 12.56
C GLU A 35 -2.59 -1.04 13.60
N LEU A 36 -1.28 -1.29 13.59
CA LEU A 36 -0.59 -2.13 14.57
C LEU A 36 0.24 -1.24 15.50
N PRO A 37 0.58 -1.72 16.70
CA PRO A 37 1.54 -1.00 17.55
C PRO A 37 2.87 -0.76 16.83
N ASP A 38 3.61 0.26 17.23
CA ASP A 38 4.94 0.53 16.68
C ASP A 38 5.86 -0.67 16.81
N ARG A 39 5.73 -1.42 17.90
CA ARG A 39 6.48 -2.64 18.14
C ARG A 39 5.57 -3.72 18.67
N GLY A 40 5.89 -4.96 18.34
CA GLY A 40 5.12 -6.13 18.79
C GLY A 40 3.79 -6.23 18.07
N GLY A 41 2.85 -6.92 18.72
CA GLY A 41 1.58 -7.24 18.08
C GLY A 41 1.78 -8.28 16.99
N THR A 42 0.68 -8.80 16.47
CA THR A 42 0.69 -9.82 15.45
C THR A 42 0.18 -9.25 14.14
N ILE A 43 0.96 -9.41 13.08
CA ILE A 43 0.47 -9.10 11.73
C ILE A 43 -0.65 -10.11 11.43
N PRO A 44 -1.84 -9.65 11.01
CA PRO A 44 -2.92 -10.57 10.69
C PRO A 44 -2.49 -11.59 9.64
N ILE A 45 -2.91 -12.83 9.82
CA ILE A 45 -2.66 -13.88 8.83
C ILE A 45 -3.40 -13.51 7.54
N ALA A 46 -2.69 -13.54 6.42
CA ALA A 46 -3.29 -13.23 5.13
C ALA A 46 -4.36 -14.27 4.79
N PRO A 47 -5.57 -13.84 4.40
CA PRO A 47 -6.60 -14.78 3.99
C PRO A 47 -6.22 -15.50 2.70
N PRO A 48 -6.89 -16.63 2.39
CA PRO A 48 -6.69 -17.29 1.10
C PRO A 48 -6.91 -16.33 -0.08
N ALA A 49 -6.18 -16.55 -1.16
CA ALA A 49 -6.24 -15.71 -2.36
C ALA A 49 -5.84 -14.25 -2.09
N SER A 50 -4.85 -14.04 -1.23
CA SER A 50 -4.24 -12.73 -0.98
C SER A 50 -2.89 -12.60 -1.64
N VAL A 51 -2.50 -11.36 -1.93
CA VAL A 51 -1.13 -11.00 -2.28
C VAL A 51 -0.63 -10.03 -1.22
N THR A 52 0.62 -10.20 -0.77
CA THR A 52 1.24 -9.38 0.25
C THR A 52 2.35 -8.53 -0.34
N ILE A 53 2.23 -7.23 -0.21
CA ILE A 53 3.20 -6.25 -0.70
C ILE A 53 3.77 -5.53 0.52
N ALA A 54 5.09 -5.53 0.69
CA ALA A 54 5.73 -4.75 1.72
C ALA A 54 6.36 -3.49 1.10
N LEU A 55 6.09 -2.34 1.71
CA LEU A 55 6.78 -1.11 1.34
C LEU A 55 8.17 -1.12 1.98
N ASP A 56 9.19 -1.08 1.15
CA ASP A 56 10.58 -1.16 1.61
C ASP A 56 11.47 -0.41 0.62
N GLU A 57 12.40 0.40 1.11
CA GLU A 57 13.33 1.16 0.25
C GLU A 57 14.20 0.27 -0.61
N ARG A 58 14.34 -1.01 -0.25
CA ARG A 58 15.09 -2.03 -1.01
C ARG A 58 14.24 -2.68 -2.10
N GLY A 59 12.97 -2.30 -2.19
CA GLY A 59 12.05 -2.89 -3.16
C GLY A 59 12.21 -2.33 -4.55
N GLU A 60 11.32 -2.76 -5.42
CA GLU A 60 11.27 -2.32 -6.81
C GLU A 60 10.57 -0.96 -6.90
N ALA A 61 11.24 0.02 -7.52
CA ALA A 61 10.65 1.31 -7.81
C ALA A 61 10.00 1.23 -9.20
N VAL A 62 8.69 1.46 -9.25
CA VAL A 62 7.92 1.30 -10.48
C VAL A 62 7.12 2.57 -10.79
N SER A 63 6.76 2.73 -12.05
CA SER A 63 5.85 3.79 -12.46
C SER A 63 4.43 3.52 -11.94
N SER A 64 3.61 4.56 -11.89
CA SER A 64 2.19 4.41 -11.53
C SER A 64 1.46 3.52 -12.52
N MET A 65 1.83 3.57 -13.80
CA MET A 65 1.25 2.69 -14.83
C MET A 65 1.57 1.23 -14.56
N LEU A 66 2.81 0.90 -14.21
CA LEU A 66 3.18 -0.47 -13.89
C LEU A 66 2.51 -0.94 -12.60
N PHE A 67 2.40 -0.05 -11.59
CA PHE A 67 1.66 -0.36 -10.37
C PHE A 67 0.20 -0.70 -10.66
N ALA A 68 -0.45 0.08 -11.52
CA ALA A 68 -1.82 -0.21 -11.96
C ALA A 68 -1.92 -1.58 -12.63
N LYS A 69 -0.97 -1.93 -13.50
CA LYS A 69 -0.93 -3.24 -14.15
C LYS A 69 -0.76 -4.39 -13.16
N LYS A 70 0.03 -4.18 -12.11
CA LYS A 70 0.18 -5.16 -11.03
C LYS A 70 -1.16 -5.43 -10.35
N LEU A 71 -1.87 -4.37 -9.96
CA LEU A 71 -3.18 -4.49 -9.32
C LEU A 71 -4.18 -5.20 -10.26
N GLU A 72 -4.19 -4.84 -11.52
CA GLU A 72 -5.05 -5.47 -12.54
C GLU A 72 -4.77 -6.96 -12.64
N GLY A 73 -3.50 -7.34 -12.74
CA GLY A 73 -3.07 -8.73 -12.84
C GLY A 73 -3.49 -9.57 -11.65
N TRP A 74 -3.35 -9.05 -10.45
CA TRP A 74 -3.78 -9.75 -9.23
C TRP A 74 -5.30 -9.92 -9.20
N ARG A 75 -6.04 -8.83 -9.47
CA ARG A 75 -7.50 -8.87 -9.51
C ARG A 75 -7.99 -9.89 -10.55
N ASP A 76 -7.50 -9.81 -11.76
CA ASP A 76 -7.92 -10.66 -12.87
C ASP A 76 -7.45 -12.12 -12.68
N GLY A 77 -6.35 -12.31 -11.95
CA GLY A 77 -5.85 -13.62 -11.55
C GLY A 77 -6.58 -14.25 -10.37
N GLY A 78 -7.62 -13.63 -9.86
CA GLY A 78 -8.46 -14.19 -8.81
C GLY A 78 -8.06 -13.84 -7.39
N LYS A 79 -7.11 -12.93 -7.17
CA LYS A 79 -6.78 -12.44 -5.83
C LYS A 79 -7.95 -11.62 -5.28
N ARG A 80 -8.30 -11.87 -4.02
CA ARG A 80 -9.42 -11.18 -3.37
C ARG A 80 -8.98 -10.03 -2.49
N GLU A 81 -7.73 -10.05 -2.04
CA GLU A 81 -7.17 -9.02 -1.17
C GLU A 81 -5.71 -8.78 -1.51
N ALA A 82 -5.34 -7.50 -1.59
CA ALA A 82 -3.95 -7.07 -1.64
C ALA A 82 -3.62 -6.39 -0.32
N GLN A 83 -2.68 -6.96 0.44
CA GLN A 83 -2.23 -6.41 1.70
C GLN A 83 -0.95 -5.63 1.51
N PHE A 84 -0.96 -4.38 1.95
CA PHE A 84 0.19 -3.47 1.86
C PHE A 84 0.72 -3.24 3.27
N LEU A 85 1.91 -3.74 3.54
CA LEU A 85 2.54 -3.65 4.86
C LEU A 85 3.44 -2.41 4.91
N ILE A 86 3.19 -1.54 5.88
CA ILE A 86 4.04 -0.37 6.15
C ILE A 86 4.65 -0.54 7.53
N GLY A 87 5.97 -0.61 7.59
CA GLY A 87 6.71 -0.73 8.84
C GLY A 87 6.76 0.58 9.62
N ALA A 88 7.27 0.50 10.85
CA ALA A 88 7.61 1.66 11.66
C ALA A 88 8.91 2.31 11.15
N ALA A 89 9.45 3.27 11.90
CA ALA A 89 10.62 4.04 11.48
C ALA A 89 11.86 3.19 11.13
N ASP A 90 12.01 2.04 11.77
CA ASP A 90 13.10 1.09 11.51
C ASP A 90 12.79 0.07 10.39
N GLY A 91 11.62 0.17 9.77
CA GLY A 91 11.23 -0.65 8.62
C GLY A 91 10.82 -2.07 8.97
N HIS A 92 10.83 -2.94 7.96
CA HIS A 92 10.51 -4.35 8.09
C HIS A 92 11.75 -5.17 8.45
N ASP A 93 11.57 -6.29 9.17
CA ASP A 93 12.64 -7.23 9.40
C ASP A 93 12.83 -8.18 8.20
N GLU A 94 13.90 -8.99 8.26
CA GLU A 94 14.22 -9.92 7.16
C GLU A 94 13.11 -10.95 6.92
N ALA A 95 12.46 -11.43 7.98
CA ALA A 95 11.39 -12.42 7.86
C ALA A 95 10.18 -11.82 7.14
N GLN A 96 9.81 -10.59 7.47
CA GLN A 96 8.71 -9.88 6.80
C GLN A 96 9.02 -9.65 5.32
N ARG A 97 10.26 -9.25 5.00
CA ARG A 97 10.68 -9.08 3.62
C ARG A 97 10.64 -10.39 2.84
N ALA A 98 11.09 -11.49 3.46
CA ALA A 98 11.12 -12.80 2.82
C ALA A 98 9.72 -13.38 2.56
N GLU A 99 8.76 -13.06 3.42
CA GLU A 99 7.38 -13.54 3.29
C GLU A 99 6.53 -12.73 2.31
N ALA A 100 6.95 -11.52 1.96
CA ALA A 100 6.20 -10.70 1.03
C ALA A 100 6.28 -11.25 -0.40
N ASP A 101 5.17 -11.19 -1.11
CA ASP A 101 5.13 -11.56 -2.52
C ASP A 101 5.83 -10.53 -3.39
N TRP A 102 5.85 -9.28 -2.94
CA TRP A 102 6.50 -8.18 -3.66
C TRP A 102 6.98 -7.11 -2.68
N LEU A 103 8.18 -6.61 -2.93
CA LEU A 103 8.70 -5.45 -2.22
C LEU A 103 8.57 -4.23 -3.12
N LEU A 104 7.83 -3.22 -2.66
CA LEU A 104 7.56 -1.99 -3.40
C LEU A 104 8.34 -0.85 -2.76
N SER A 105 9.05 -0.08 -3.58
CA SER A 105 9.78 1.10 -3.15
C SER A 105 9.23 2.37 -3.79
N PHE A 106 9.22 3.46 -3.04
CA PHE A 106 8.98 4.82 -3.55
C PHE A 106 10.30 5.55 -3.83
N GLY A 107 11.32 4.81 -4.22
CA GLY A 107 12.65 5.31 -4.50
C GLY A 107 13.64 4.98 -3.39
N PRO A 108 14.93 5.27 -3.59
CA PRO A 108 15.97 4.90 -2.63
C PRO A 108 16.03 5.81 -1.40
N ALA A 109 15.35 6.95 -1.43
CA ALA A 109 15.29 7.85 -0.28
C ALA A 109 14.45 7.24 0.84
N THR A 110 14.81 7.57 2.08
CA THR A 110 14.03 7.17 3.25
C THR A 110 12.89 8.17 3.45
N TRP A 111 11.68 7.66 3.58
CA TRP A 111 10.48 8.47 3.82
C TRP A 111 9.96 8.24 5.22
N PRO A 112 9.45 9.29 5.91
CA PRO A 112 8.71 9.08 7.17
C PRO A 112 7.55 8.12 6.91
N HIS A 113 7.36 7.15 7.81
CA HIS A 113 6.36 6.09 7.57
C HIS A 113 4.91 6.60 7.48
N MET A 114 4.57 7.69 8.17
CA MET A 114 3.24 8.29 8.03
C MET A 114 3.06 8.98 6.68
N LEU A 115 4.10 9.62 6.15
CA LEU A 115 4.07 10.19 4.81
C LEU A 115 4.00 9.09 3.76
N ALA A 116 4.74 7.99 3.94
CA ALA A 116 4.69 6.85 3.04
C ALA A 116 3.28 6.25 2.98
N ARG A 117 2.54 6.23 4.10
CA ARG A 117 1.14 5.80 4.13
C ARG A 117 0.27 6.68 3.25
N ALA A 118 0.45 8.00 3.33
CA ALA A 118 -0.29 8.95 2.48
C ALA A 118 0.08 8.79 1.01
N MET A 119 1.37 8.57 0.71
CA MET A 119 1.85 8.33 -0.64
C MET A 119 1.26 7.05 -1.22
N LEU A 120 1.17 5.99 -0.42
CA LEU A 120 0.54 4.74 -0.84
C LEU A 120 -0.95 4.93 -1.14
N ALA A 121 -1.68 5.63 -0.27
CA ALA A 121 -3.10 5.90 -0.48
C ALA A 121 -3.31 6.67 -1.80
N GLU A 122 -2.46 7.65 -2.08
CA GLU A 122 -2.51 8.40 -3.34
C GLU A 122 -2.23 7.49 -4.54
N GLN A 123 -1.21 6.64 -4.48
CA GLN A 123 -0.88 5.72 -5.57
C GLN A 123 -1.98 4.66 -5.79
N LEU A 124 -2.63 4.20 -4.74
CA LEU A 124 -3.76 3.28 -4.87
C LEU A 124 -4.94 3.96 -5.57
N PHE A 125 -5.23 5.20 -5.21
CA PHE A 125 -6.25 5.99 -5.90
C PHE A 125 -5.87 6.20 -7.37
N ARG A 126 -4.62 6.59 -7.63
CA ARG A 126 -4.12 6.80 -8.99
C ARG A 126 -4.20 5.54 -9.84
N ALA A 127 -3.75 4.41 -9.30
CA ALA A 127 -3.76 3.14 -10.02
C ALA A 127 -5.18 2.68 -10.34
N THR A 128 -6.10 2.74 -9.39
CA THR A 128 -7.50 2.38 -9.63
C THR A 128 -8.17 3.35 -10.58
N SER A 129 -7.79 4.62 -10.56
CA SER A 129 -8.26 5.61 -11.55
C SER A 129 -7.80 5.28 -12.96
N ILE A 130 -6.54 4.87 -13.12
CA ILE A 130 -6.01 4.41 -14.41
C ILE A 130 -6.83 3.24 -14.93
N LEU A 131 -7.10 2.25 -14.08
CA LEU A 131 -7.85 1.06 -14.48
C LEU A 131 -9.32 1.35 -14.82
N ALA A 132 -9.88 2.42 -14.26
CA ALA A 132 -11.24 2.87 -14.55
C ALA A 132 -11.32 3.88 -15.70
N ASN A 133 -10.21 4.18 -16.35
CA ASN A 133 -10.09 5.22 -17.38
C ASN A 133 -10.50 6.62 -16.89
N HIS A 134 -10.30 6.88 -15.59
CA HIS A 134 -10.56 8.18 -15.00
C HIS A 134 -9.38 9.12 -15.31
N PRO A 135 -9.64 10.42 -15.60
CA PRO A 135 -8.59 11.34 -16.06
C PRO A 135 -7.63 11.87 -14.97
N TYR A 136 -7.64 11.31 -13.79
CA TYR A 136 -6.79 11.77 -12.69
C TYR A 136 -5.30 11.68 -13.01
N HIS A 137 -4.86 10.53 -13.57
CA HIS A 137 -3.45 10.31 -13.90
C HIS A 137 -3.06 11.03 -15.18
N ARG A 138 -1.94 11.77 -15.12
CA ARG A 138 -1.31 12.38 -16.29
C ARG A 138 0.18 12.07 -16.23
N GLU A 139 0.71 11.59 -17.33
CA GLU A 139 2.15 11.38 -17.50
C GLU A 139 2.80 12.67 -18.00
N GLY A 140 3.96 12.97 -17.49
CA GLY A 140 4.76 14.10 -17.93
C GLY A 140 5.01 15.13 -16.90
#